data_66a8e089fba97767f8bc3cb5c2f845da
#
_entry.id   66a8e089fba97767f8bc3cb5c2f845da
#
_cell.length_a   1.000
_cell.length_b   1.000
_cell.length_c   1.000
_cell.angle_alpha   90.00
_cell.angle_beta   90.00
_cell.angle_gamma   90.00
#
_symmetry.space_group_name_H-M   'P 1'
#
loop_
_entity.id
_entity.type
_entity.pdbx_description
1 polymer ?
#
loop_
_entity_poly.entity_id
_entity_poly.type
_entity_poly.pdbx_seq_one_letter_code
_entity_poly.pdbx_strand_id
1 'polypeptide(L)'
;MKKILIAGFQHETNTFGATKAQFKDFEEADSWPALLSDNEVLSGTEHINLPISGFVEALRGDTNFPLVPIVWASAEPSSYVTDNAFNRISKMILDGIGRNPGISGIYLDLHGAMVTESFQDGEGELLRRIREVVGNEIPIVISLDLHANITRQMVLLSSGISIYRTYPHIDMAETGARAATLLKHLLTGKILFRAFRQVPFLITLPAQHTGASPCRGLYSLLPDGLESGHLSCDIAMGFPPADIFDAGPSVVAFGSDQNEANLAADTLIEYFQEHREEFNVKMLSAEDAARTAMSHEGSKPVVIADVQDNPGAGAPSDTTQILKSLLDAKATNAVLGLINDPEVAALAHKTGLGNNFSANLGGKSGLPNMGSLEGCFRVQALSDGIFDFTGAMYHGAKAQIGPMALLEVVADDCDIQVVVGSKRCQCLDQAIFTHLGVDLATKKIIALKSTVHFRGDFESLADLIIIAEAPGANFCRLDEIPYTNLRPELLATIRPSTDPNPSQ
;
A
#
# COMPACT_ATOMS: atom_id res chain seq x y z
N MET A 1 -13.29 17.62 29.79
CA MET A 1 -12.84 17.46 28.40
C MET A 1 -11.65 16.52 28.38
N LYS A 2 -11.63 15.52 27.52
CA LYS A 2 -10.56 14.52 27.38
C LYS A 2 -9.79 14.83 26.09
N LYS A 3 -8.63 15.49 26.22
CA LYS A 3 -7.78 15.84 25.06
C LYS A 3 -7.23 14.59 24.39
N ILE A 4 -7.37 14.51 23.07
CA ILE A 4 -6.82 13.42 22.26
C ILE A 4 -5.72 13.99 21.36
N LEU A 5 -4.49 13.48 21.53
CA LEU A 5 -3.40 13.77 20.60
C LEU A 5 -3.54 12.90 19.36
N ILE A 6 -3.35 13.50 18.19
CA ILE A 6 -3.37 12.78 16.91
C ILE A 6 -2.08 13.02 16.14
N ALA A 7 -1.51 11.95 15.56
CA ALA A 7 -0.37 11.99 14.66
C ALA A 7 -0.44 10.87 13.63
N GLY A 8 0.34 10.98 12.55
CA GLY A 8 0.50 9.93 11.56
C GLY A 8 1.96 9.80 11.11
N PHE A 9 2.40 8.57 10.90
CA PHE A 9 3.70 8.25 10.33
C PHE A 9 3.61 6.93 9.58
N GLN A 10 3.49 7.01 8.25
CA GLN A 10 3.21 5.86 7.39
C GLN A 10 4.37 5.58 6.44
N HIS A 11 4.74 4.30 6.33
CA HIS A 11 5.62 3.78 5.29
C HIS A 11 5.46 2.27 5.15
N GLU A 12 5.35 1.78 3.94
CA GLU A 12 5.40 0.36 3.60
C GLU A 12 6.80 0.01 3.08
N THR A 13 7.50 -0.85 3.80
CA THR A 13 8.91 -1.14 3.54
C THR A 13 9.09 -2.47 2.80
N ASN A 14 9.48 -2.40 1.55
CA ASN A 14 10.00 -3.53 0.79
C ASN A 14 11.50 -3.66 1.03
N THR A 15 11.91 -4.65 1.84
CA THR A 15 13.34 -4.83 2.19
C THR A 15 14.22 -5.23 1.00
N PHE A 16 13.63 -5.59 -0.13
CA PHE A 16 14.30 -5.91 -1.39
C PHE A 16 14.29 -4.73 -2.38
N GLY A 17 13.69 -3.61 -1.99
CA GLY A 17 13.61 -2.40 -2.81
C GLY A 17 14.97 -1.72 -3.01
N ALA A 18 15.10 -0.95 -4.10
CA ALA A 18 16.39 -0.35 -4.50
C ALA A 18 16.78 0.88 -3.69
N THR A 19 15.80 1.70 -3.26
CA THR A 19 16.07 3.01 -2.64
C THR A 19 15.44 3.10 -1.26
N LYS A 20 16.19 3.68 -0.30
CA LYS A 20 15.70 3.91 1.08
C LYS A 20 14.86 5.18 1.16
N ALA A 21 13.85 5.16 2.03
CA ALA A 21 13.06 6.34 2.36
C ALA A 21 13.88 7.31 3.25
N GLN A 22 14.19 8.47 2.73
CA GLN A 22 14.89 9.55 3.43
C GLN A 22 13.86 10.54 3.99
N PHE A 23 14.28 11.40 4.89
CA PHE A 23 13.38 12.40 5.48
C PHE A 23 12.72 13.31 4.42
N LYS A 24 13.44 13.67 3.36
CA LYS A 24 12.90 14.50 2.26
C LYS A 24 11.74 13.83 1.53
N ASP A 25 11.70 12.49 1.49
CA ASP A 25 10.64 11.74 0.82
C ASP A 25 9.32 11.84 1.62
N PHE A 26 9.39 12.13 2.92
CA PHE A 26 8.24 12.49 3.76
C PHE A 26 7.92 13.99 3.74
N GLU A 27 8.90 14.85 3.46
CA GLU A 27 8.71 16.30 3.38
C GLU A 27 8.01 16.74 2.09
N GLU A 28 8.15 15.97 1.00
CA GLU A 28 7.57 16.27 -0.30
C GLU A 28 6.20 15.63 -0.50
N ALA A 29 5.29 16.33 -1.15
CA ALA A 29 4.04 15.73 -1.63
C ALA A 29 4.31 14.82 -2.84
N ASP A 30 3.53 13.74 -2.93
CA ASP A 30 3.51 12.79 -4.05
C ASP A 30 2.06 12.48 -4.43
N SER A 31 1.59 11.26 -4.21
CA SER A 31 0.19 10.86 -4.28
C SER A 31 -0.61 11.34 -3.05
N TRP A 32 0.09 11.62 -1.93
CA TRP A 32 -0.44 12.09 -0.68
C TRP A 32 0.11 13.49 -0.34
N PRO A 33 -0.49 14.19 0.65
CA PRO A 33 0.04 15.47 1.11
C PRO A 33 1.49 15.38 1.58
N ALA A 34 2.24 16.47 1.44
CA ALA A 34 3.52 16.68 2.10
C ALA A 34 3.39 16.55 3.62
N LEU A 35 4.53 16.44 4.34
CA LEU A 35 4.54 16.47 5.80
C LEU A 35 3.75 17.68 6.32
N LEU A 36 2.75 17.40 7.16
CA LEU A 36 1.86 18.38 7.79
C LEU A 36 2.21 18.49 9.28
N SER A 37 2.13 19.69 9.83
CA SER A 37 2.43 19.95 11.25
C SER A 37 1.30 20.71 11.92
N ASP A 38 1.07 20.41 13.20
CA ASP A 38 0.09 21.09 14.04
C ASP A 38 -1.30 21.19 13.34
N ASN A 39 -1.91 22.34 13.27
CA ASN A 39 -3.26 22.49 12.67
C ASN A 39 -3.32 22.21 11.16
N GLU A 40 -2.18 22.21 10.46
CA GLU A 40 -2.14 21.79 9.05
C GLU A 40 -2.56 20.33 8.86
N VAL A 41 -2.36 19.48 9.88
CA VAL A 41 -2.83 18.09 9.86
C VAL A 41 -4.35 18.02 9.63
N LEU A 42 -5.11 18.88 10.30
CA LEU A 42 -6.58 18.91 10.17
C LEU A 42 -7.02 19.41 8.79
N SER A 43 -6.46 20.52 8.32
CA SER A 43 -6.85 21.12 7.03
C SER A 43 -6.27 20.41 5.82
N GLY A 44 -5.04 19.88 5.94
CA GLY A 44 -4.34 19.21 4.84
C GLY A 44 -4.81 17.78 4.57
N THR A 45 -5.51 17.14 5.52
CA THR A 45 -6.09 15.79 5.34
C THR A 45 -7.61 15.80 5.20
N GLU A 46 -8.26 16.98 5.31
CA GLU A 46 -9.71 17.10 5.24
C GLU A 46 -10.26 16.58 3.91
N HIS A 47 -11.28 15.72 3.98
CA HIS A 47 -11.95 15.08 2.84
C HIS A 47 -11.10 14.09 2.03
N ILE A 48 -9.86 13.83 2.45
CA ILE A 48 -9.04 12.78 1.83
C ILE A 48 -9.40 11.43 2.46
N ASN A 49 -9.45 10.38 1.65
CA ASN A 49 -9.64 9.01 2.15
C ASN A 49 -8.38 8.54 2.89
N LEU A 50 -8.16 9.05 4.10
CA LEU A 50 -7.07 8.69 5.01
C LEU A 50 -7.63 8.33 6.39
N PRO A 51 -7.01 7.42 7.15
CA PRO A 51 -7.49 7.07 8.49
C PRO A 51 -7.55 8.28 9.42
N ILE A 52 -6.54 9.16 9.40
CA ILE A 52 -6.54 10.35 10.24
C ILE A 52 -7.69 11.29 9.89
N SER A 53 -8.07 11.42 8.63
CA SER A 53 -9.23 12.19 8.18
C SER A 53 -10.52 11.62 8.75
N GLY A 54 -10.73 10.31 8.62
CA GLY A 54 -11.91 9.63 9.16
C GLY A 54 -11.98 9.68 10.68
N PHE A 55 -10.85 9.59 11.39
CA PHE A 55 -10.78 9.76 12.83
C PHE A 55 -11.21 11.16 13.26
N VAL A 56 -10.70 12.20 12.58
CA VAL A 56 -11.05 13.61 12.84
C VAL A 56 -12.52 13.84 12.58
N GLU A 57 -13.06 13.34 11.46
CA GLU A 57 -14.46 13.51 11.09
C GLU A 57 -15.42 12.85 12.10
N ALA A 58 -15.09 11.64 12.58
CA ALA A 58 -15.88 10.93 13.57
C ALA A 58 -15.95 11.64 14.95
N LEU A 59 -15.06 12.60 15.19
CA LEU A 59 -15.03 13.41 16.41
C LEU A 59 -15.39 14.87 16.15
N ARG A 60 -15.75 15.25 14.90
CA ARG A 60 -16.07 16.62 14.52
C ARG A 60 -17.23 17.16 15.35
N GLY A 61 -17.00 18.28 16.02
CA GLY A 61 -18.01 18.95 16.85
C GLY A 61 -18.23 18.35 18.24
N ASP A 62 -17.56 17.24 18.60
CA ASP A 62 -17.64 16.67 19.95
C ASP A 62 -16.69 17.41 20.90
N THR A 63 -17.21 18.41 21.60
CA THR A 63 -16.45 19.25 22.53
C THR A 63 -15.87 18.49 23.74
N ASN A 64 -16.29 17.25 23.98
CA ASN A 64 -15.73 16.41 25.05
C ASN A 64 -14.35 15.87 24.70
N PHE A 65 -14.04 15.79 23.41
CA PHE A 65 -12.80 15.20 22.85
C PHE A 65 -12.04 16.18 21.96
N PRO A 66 -11.51 17.30 22.50
CA PRO A 66 -10.72 18.22 21.70
C PRO A 66 -9.46 17.52 21.16
N LEU A 67 -9.20 17.68 19.86
CA LEU A 67 -8.07 17.10 19.16
C LEU A 67 -6.85 18.01 19.29
N VAL A 68 -5.67 17.39 19.43
CA VAL A 68 -4.36 18.03 19.47
C VAL A 68 -3.53 17.42 18.34
N PRO A 69 -3.58 18.00 17.14
CA PRO A 69 -2.80 17.49 16.00
C PRO A 69 -1.32 17.84 16.18
N ILE A 70 -0.45 16.91 15.78
CA ILE A 70 1.00 17.09 15.93
C ILE A 70 1.71 17.04 14.57
N VAL A 71 1.65 15.91 13.89
CA VAL A 71 2.30 15.70 12.59
C VAL A 71 1.57 14.60 11.83
N TRP A 72 1.54 14.71 10.52
CA TRP A 72 1.22 13.62 9.62
C TRP A 72 2.28 13.56 8.52
N ALA A 73 2.85 12.39 8.29
CA ALA A 73 3.90 12.17 7.32
C ALA A 73 3.73 10.79 6.68
N SER A 74 3.83 10.74 5.37
CA SER A 74 3.82 9.52 4.57
C SER A 74 4.87 9.65 3.46
N ALA A 75 5.41 8.53 3.01
CA ALA A 75 6.24 8.47 1.81
C ALA A 75 5.84 7.26 0.98
N GLU A 76 5.95 7.38 -0.36
CA GLU A 76 5.67 6.30 -1.29
C GLU A 76 6.47 5.03 -0.90
N PRO A 77 5.86 3.84 -0.89
CA PRO A 77 6.53 2.60 -0.49
C PRO A 77 7.88 2.42 -1.18
N SER A 78 8.89 2.04 -0.41
CA SER A 78 10.28 1.93 -0.89
C SER A 78 11.06 0.92 -0.04
N SER A 79 12.39 1.00 0.00
CA SER A 79 13.19 0.19 0.92
C SER A 79 13.18 0.78 2.33
N TYR A 80 14.12 0.39 3.18
CA TYR A 80 14.20 0.78 4.58
C TYR A 80 14.03 2.28 4.80
N VAL A 81 13.27 2.65 5.83
CA VAL A 81 13.27 4.04 6.34
C VAL A 81 14.62 4.31 6.99
N THR A 82 15.30 5.38 6.60
CA THR A 82 16.56 5.74 7.22
C THR A 82 16.39 6.11 8.69
N ASP A 83 17.36 5.76 9.55
CA ASP A 83 17.31 6.12 10.96
C ASP A 83 17.18 7.63 11.18
N ASN A 84 17.71 8.43 10.26
CA ASN A 84 17.53 9.90 10.28
C ASN A 84 16.07 10.29 10.14
N ALA A 85 15.37 9.75 9.13
CA ALA A 85 13.93 10.01 8.89
C ALA A 85 13.11 9.57 10.09
N PHE A 86 13.30 8.32 10.51
CA PHE A 86 12.57 7.72 11.64
C PHE A 86 12.74 8.54 12.92
N ASN A 87 13.99 8.88 13.26
CA ASN A 87 14.28 9.61 14.50
C ASN A 87 13.72 11.05 14.45
N ARG A 88 13.78 11.74 13.30
CA ARG A 88 13.25 13.11 13.16
C ARG A 88 11.73 13.13 13.33
N ILE A 89 11.00 12.27 12.64
CA ILE A 89 9.53 12.23 12.71
C ILE A 89 9.07 11.73 14.09
N SER A 90 9.68 10.66 14.62
CA SER A 90 9.41 10.20 16.00
C SER A 90 9.63 11.32 17.02
N LYS A 91 10.70 12.11 16.87
CA LYS A 91 10.97 13.26 17.75
C LYS A 91 9.89 14.33 17.66
N MET A 92 9.35 14.61 16.47
CA MET A 92 8.23 15.57 16.32
C MET A 92 7.01 15.10 17.12
N ILE A 93 6.69 13.81 17.10
CA ILE A 93 5.60 13.22 17.88
C ILE A 93 5.87 13.34 19.38
N LEU A 94 7.06 12.94 19.83
CA LEU A 94 7.45 12.99 21.26
C LEU A 94 7.50 14.41 21.81
N ASP A 95 8.05 15.35 21.06
CA ASP A 95 8.05 16.78 21.42
C ASP A 95 6.60 17.33 21.49
N GLY A 96 5.74 16.89 20.58
CA GLY A 96 4.32 17.22 20.60
C GLY A 96 3.61 16.73 21.87
N ILE A 97 3.89 15.50 22.28
CA ILE A 97 3.40 14.95 23.56
C ILE A 97 3.90 15.79 24.74
N GLY A 98 5.19 16.11 24.76
CA GLY A 98 5.81 16.90 25.84
C GLY A 98 5.24 18.33 25.97
N ARG A 99 4.88 18.94 24.82
CA ARG A 99 4.24 20.30 24.81
C ARG A 99 2.78 20.30 25.26
N ASN A 100 2.13 19.14 25.32
CA ASN A 100 0.69 19.03 25.58
C ASN A 100 0.39 18.20 26.85
N PRO A 101 0.70 18.69 28.06
CA PRO A 101 0.40 17.96 29.28
C PRO A 101 -1.11 17.77 29.45
N GLY A 102 -1.50 16.66 30.07
CA GLY A 102 -2.88 16.32 30.38
C GLY A 102 -3.68 15.77 29.20
N ILE A 103 -3.00 15.19 28.18
CA ILE A 103 -3.66 14.35 27.18
C ILE A 103 -4.32 13.15 27.85
N SER A 104 -5.49 12.76 27.36
CA SER A 104 -6.28 11.65 27.88
C SER A 104 -6.23 10.41 26.99
N GLY A 105 -5.85 10.55 25.73
CA GLY A 105 -5.69 9.49 24.77
C GLY A 105 -4.81 9.91 23.60
N ILE A 106 -4.31 8.94 22.87
CA ILE A 106 -3.47 9.12 21.67
C ILE A 106 -4.07 8.28 20.54
N TYR A 107 -4.16 8.88 19.37
CA TYR A 107 -4.42 8.17 18.12
C TYR A 107 -3.23 8.34 17.18
N LEU A 108 -2.80 7.23 16.60
CA LEU A 108 -1.73 7.21 15.61
C LEU A 108 -2.21 6.54 14.32
N ASP A 109 -2.06 7.24 13.23
CA ASP A 109 -2.28 6.76 11.87
C ASP A 109 -0.96 6.18 11.34
N LEU A 110 -0.81 4.86 11.39
CA LEU A 110 0.40 4.12 11.05
C LEU A 110 0.13 3.16 9.88
N HIS A 111 1.19 2.63 9.28
CA HIS A 111 1.05 1.61 8.24
C HIS A 111 1.06 0.19 8.84
N GLY A 112 2.00 -0.12 9.70
CA GLY A 112 2.19 -1.46 10.27
C GLY A 112 3.20 -2.34 9.53
N ALA A 113 3.86 -1.80 8.50
CA ALA A 113 4.89 -2.52 7.73
C ALA A 113 6.18 -1.70 7.59
N MET A 114 6.42 -0.75 8.50
CA MET A 114 7.63 0.06 8.49
C MET A 114 8.82 -0.73 9.05
N VAL A 115 9.84 -0.90 8.23
CA VAL A 115 11.16 -1.40 8.62
C VAL A 115 12.18 -0.27 8.49
N THR A 116 12.94 -0.02 9.54
CA THR A 116 14.02 0.99 9.49
C THR A 116 15.38 0.33 9.35
N GLU A 117 16.43 1.14 9.18
CA GLU A 117 17.80 0.59 9.13
C GLU A 117 18.18 -0.15 10.43
N SER A 118 17.62 0.25 11.59
CA SER A 118 17.94 -0.31 12.90
C SER A 118 16.84 -1.19 13.50
N PHE A 119 15.60 -1.10 13.04
CA PHE A 119 14.45 -1.77 13.66
C PHE A 119 13.62 -2.52 12.62
N GLN A 120 13.39 -3.83 12.85
CA GLN A 120 12.47 -4.64 12.04
C GLN A 120 11.00 -4.24 12.26
N ASP A 121 10.68 -3.62 13.37
CA ASP A 121 9.36 -3.13 13.77
C ASP A 121 9.47 -1.63 14.10
N GLY A 122 9.31 -0.78 13.09
CA GLY A 122 9.37 0.67 13.25
C GLY A 122 8.21 1.21 14.08
N GLU A 123 7.02 0.69 13.88
CA GLU A 123 5.82 1.09 14.62
C GLU A 123 5.90 0.67 16.09
N GLY A 124 6.35 -0.55 16.36
CA GLY A 124 6.54 -1.02 17.74
C GLY A 124 7.60 -0.21 18.47
N GLU A 125 8.68 0.18 17.80
CA GLU A 125 9.69 1.07 18.41
C GLU A 125 9.14 2.48 18.67
N LEU A 126 8.35 3.05 17.75
CA LEU A 126 7.65 4.31 17.97
C LEU A 126 6.72 4.23 19.20
N LEU A 127 5.90 3.18 19.28
CA LEU A 127 5.01 2.94 20.41
C LEU A 127 5.78 2.79 21.74
N ARG A 128 6.93 2.11 21.71
CA ARG A 128 7.80 1.96 22.89
C ARG A 128 8.30 3.32 23.39
N ARG A 129 8.79 4.18 22.48
CA ARG A 129 9.24 5.53 22.80
C ARG A 129 8.10 6.39 23.37
N ILE A 130 6.90 6.28 22.81
CA ILE A 130 5.73 7.01 23.32
C ILE A 130 5.38 6.52 24.72
N ARG A 131 5.36 5.20 24.97
CA ARG A 131 5.09 4.61 26.29
C ARG A 131 6.08 5.05 27.36
N GLU A 132 7.36 5.26 27.03
CA GLU A 132 8.36 5.80 27.95
C GLU A 132 7.99 7.21 28.44
N VAL A 133 7.29 8.01 27.62
CA VAL A 133 6.88 9.36 27.97
C VAL A 133 5.54 9.38 28.69
N VAL A 134 4.54 8.61 28.23
CA VAL A 134 3.16 8.72 28.72
C VAL A 134 2.77 7.64 29.74
N GLY A 135 3.60 6.62 29.93
CA GLY A 135 3.27 5.46 30.77
C GLY A 135 2.23 4.54 30.16
N ASN A 136 1.65 3.67 30.98
CA ASN A 136 0.73 2.61 30.53
C ASN A 136 -0.76 3.01 30.64
N GLU A 137 -1.09 4.06 31.38
CA GLU A 137 -2.48 4.42 31.71
C GLU A 137 -3.20 5.15 30.55
N ILE A 138 -2.46 5.90 29.73
CA ILE A 138 -3.06 6.63 28.61
C ILE A 138 -3.35 5.65 27.46
N PRO A 139 -4.61 5.50 27.02
CA PRO A 139 -4.92 4.65 25.90
C PRO A 139 -4.30 5.17 24.61
N ILE A 140 -3.65 4.27 23.86
CA ILE A 140 -3.10 4.50 22.53
C ILE A 140 -3.84 3.59 21.56
N VAL A 141 -4.59 4.18 20.62
CA VAL A 141 -5.23 3.45 19.52
C VAL A 141 -4.49 3.76 18.22
N ILE A 142 -4.26 2.74 17.42
CA ILE A 142 -3.59 2.86 16.13
C ILE A 142 -4.51 2.38 15.00
N SER A 143 -4.42 3.01 13.82
CA SER A 143 -4.91 2.46 12.57
C SER A 143 -3.75 1.89 11.77
N LEU A 144 -3.99 0.78 11.08
CA LEU A 144 -3.00 0.09 10.26
C LEU A 144 -3.59 -0.24 8.88
N ASP A 145 -2.70 -0.36 7.91
CA ASP A 145 -2.99 -0.90 6.59
C ASP A 145 -3.29 -2.41 6.67
N LEU A 146 -4.03 -2.94 5.71
CA LEU A 146 -4.29 -4.36 5.55
C LEU A 146 -2.99 -5.18 5.36
N HIS A 147 -1.95 -4.56 4.78
CA HIS A 147 -0.64 -5.17 4.58
C HIS A 147 0.27 -5.10 5.81
N ALA A 148 -0.23 -4.71 6.98
CA ALA A 148 0.57 -4.69 8.20
C ALA A 148 1.17 -6.06 8.54
N ASN A 149 2.44 -6.08 8.94
CA ASN A 149 3.11 -7.21 9.59
C ASN A 149 3.06 -6.99 11.10
N ILE A 150 1.94 -7.36 11.72
CA ILE A 150 1.70 -7.04 13.13
C ILE A 150 2.64 -7.84 14.04
N THR A 151 3.36 -7.12 14.89
CA THR A 151 4.23 -7.70 15.90
C THR A 151 3.54 -7.84 17.25
N ARG A 152 4.07 -8.73 18.09
CA ARG A 152 3.65 -8.80 19.48
C ARG A 152 3.86 -7.47 20.22
N GLN A 153 4.90 -6.71 19.86
CA GLN A 153 5.22 -5.42 20.46
C GLN A 153 4.13 -4.37 20.14
N MET A 154 3.69 -4.26 18.88
CA MET A 154 2.56 -3.39 18.51
C MET A 154 1.31 -3.72 19.34
N VAL A 155 0.96 -5.01 19.47
CA VAL A 155 -0.22 -5.46 20.22
C VAL A 155 -0.12 -5.16 21.70
N LEU A 156 1.05 -5.32 22.30
CA LEU A 156 1.25 -5.09 23.74
C LEU A 156 1.27 -3.60 24.11
N LEU A 157 1.83 -2.75 23.24
CA LEU A 157 2.03 -1.32 23.51
C LEU A 157 0.85 -0.46 23.09
N SER A 158 0.00 -0.92 22.16
CA SER A 158 -1.28 -0.28 21.85
C SER A 158 -2.39 -0.71 22.81
N SER A 159 -3.44 0.09 22.90
CA SER A 159 -4.66 -0.22 23.66
C SER A 159 -5.78 -0.72 22.76
N GLY A 160 -5.66 -0.50 21.45
CA GLY A 160 -6.57 -0.94 20.42
C GLY A 160 -5.97 -0.72 19.03
N ILE A 161 -6.35 -1.57 18.09
CA ILE A 161 -5.89 -1.55 16.70
C ILE A 161 -7.12 -1.63 15.80
N SER A 162 -7.15 -0.82 14.73
CA SER A 162 -8.14 -0.88 13.66
C SER A 162 -7.39 -1.01 12.35
N ILE A 163 -7.81 -1.93 11.46
CA ILE A 163 -7.08 -2.29 10.23
C ILE A 163 -8.02 -2.11 9.03
N TYR A 164 -7.48 -1.74 7.86
CA TYR A 164 -8.24 -1.71 6.62
C TYR A 164 -8.89 -3.07 6.34
N ARG A 165 -10.11 -3.05 5.82
CA ARG A 165 -10.88 -4.26 5.51
C ARG A 165 -11.06 -4.50 4.02
N THR A 166 -10.53 -3.59 3.20
CA THR A 166 -10.65 -3.66 1.74
C THR A 166 -9.29 -3.60 1.04
N TYR A 167 -9.15 -4.40 0.00
CA TYR A 167 -8.08 -4.32 -0.98
C TYR A 167 -8.70 -4.43 -2.38
N PRO A 168 -8.86 -3.32 -3.09
CA PRO A 168 -8.31 -1.94 -2.94
C PRO A 168 -8.71 -1.24 -1.64
N HIS A 169 -7.85 -0.34 -1.11
CA HIS A 169 -8.04 0.38 0.16
C HIS A 169 -9.04 1.54 0.01
N ILE A 170 -10.32 1.20 -0.13
CA ILE A 170 -11.37 2.20 -0.25
C ILE A 170 -11.98 2.61 1.10
N ASP A 171 -11.64 1.89 2.19
CA ASP A 171 -12.19 2.07 3.55
C ASP A 171 -11.21 2.71 4.55
N MET A 172 -10.18 3.43 4.07
CA MET A 172 -9.17 4.03 4.95
C MET A 172 -9.78 5.01 5.95
N ALA A 173 -10.61 5.93 5.49
CA ALA A 173 -11.30 6.87 6.37
C ALA A 173 -12.24 6.16 7.36
N GLU A 174 -12.96 5.13 6.93
CA GLU A 174 -13.83 4.32 7.80
C GLU A 174 -13.00 3.61 8.89
N THR A 175 -11.80 3.15 8.57
CA THR A 175 -10.88 2.56 9.55
C THR A 175 -10.50 3.55 10.64
N GLY A 176 -10.24 4.80 10.28
CA GLY A 176 -10.03 5.88 11.24
C GLY A 176 -11.26 6.15 12.13
N ALA A 177 -12.45 6.10 11.55
CA ALA A 177 -13.70 6.26 12.31
C ALA A 177 -13.91 5.09 13.29
N ARG A 178 -13.59 3.85 12.91
CA ARG A 178 -13.56 2.69 13.82
C ARG A 178 -12.57 2.90 14.96
N ALA A 179 -11.36 3.40 14.66
CA ALA A 179 -10.35 3.73 15.67
C ALA A 179 -10.84 4.81 16.66
N ALA A 180 -11.56 5.84 16.19
CA ALA A 180 -12.16 6.86 17.04
C ALA A 180 -13.20 6.27 18.00
N THR A 181 -14.07 5.37 17.51
CA THR A 181 -15.05 4.65 18.31
C THR A 181 -14.36 3.81 19.40
N LEU A 182 -13.29 3.09 19.04
CA LEU A 182 -12.50 2.30 19.96
C LEU A 182 -11.84 3.15 21.04
N LEU A 183 -11.25 4.30 20.68
CA LEU A 183 -10.62 5.20 21.65
C LEU A 183 -11.67 5.83 22.59
N LYS A 184 -12.83 6.26 22.07
CA LYS A 184 -13.96 6.76 22.91
C LYS A 184 -14.37 5.70 23.94
N HIS A 185 -14.49 4.44 23.52
CA HIS A 185 -14.84 3.33 24.43
C HIS A 185 -13.80 3.19 25.55
N LEU A 186 -12.51 3.15 25.24
CA LEU A 186 -11.42 3.08 26.21
C LEU A 186 -11.42 4.29 27.17
N LEU A 187 -11.71 5.48 26.65
CA LEU A 187 -11.79 6.69 27.46
C LEU A 187 -12.97 6.69 28.46
N THR A 188 -13.96 5.79 28.36
CA THR A 188 -14.98 5.60 29.40
C THR A 188 -14.47 4.81 30.60
N GLY A 189 -13.22 4.33 30.58
CA GLY A 189 -12.62 3.52 31.66
C GLY A 189 -12.88 2.02 31.51
N LYS A 190 -13.41 1.58 30.37
CA LYS A 190 -13.60 0.16 30.07
C LYS A 190 -12.25 -0.49 29.70
N ILE A 191 -12.08 -1.72 30.15
CA ILE A 191 -10.89 -2.53 29.85
C ILE A 191 -11.24 -3.47 28.70
N LEU A 192 -10.32 -3.61 27.75
CA LEU A 192 -10.42 -4.59 26.67
C LEU A 192 -9.35 -5.67 26.86
N PHE A 193 -9.82 -6.91 26.78
CA PHE A 193 -8.95 -8.10 26.68
C PHE A 193 -8.57 -8.31 25.22
N ARG A 194 -7.36 -8.80 24.98
CA ARG A 194 -6.81 -8.91 23.62
C ARG A 194 -6.44 -10.35 23.28
N ALA A 195 -6.65 -10.72 22.03
CA ALA A 195 -6.11 -11.91 21.43
C ALA A 195 -5.29 -11.52 20.18
N PHE A 196 -4.19 -12.22 19.96
CA PHE A 196 -3.34 -12.07 18.79
C PHE A 196 -2.93 -13.44 18.28
N ARG A 197 -3.08 -13.65 16.98
CA ARG A 197 -2.70 -14.88 16.30
C ARG A 197 -1.97 -14.55 15.01
N GLN A 198 -0.91 -15.30 14.74
CA GLN A 198 -0.18 -15.23 13.47
C GLN A 198 -0.51 -16.45 12.61
N VAL A 199 -0.75 -16.23 11.33
CA VAL A 199 -0.98 -17.31 10.36
C VAL A 199 0.36 -17.99 10.03
N PRO A 200 0.43 -19.33 9.97
CA PRO A 200 1.69 -20.04 9.76
C PRO A 200 2.10 -20.17 8.28
N PHE A 201 1.67 -19.27 7.41
CA PHE A 201 2.06 -19.18 6.00
C PHE A 201 1.93 -17.77 5.47
N LEU A 202 2.67 -17.45 4.40
CA LEU A 202 2.58 -16.15 3.72
C LEU A 202 1.56 -16.22 2.59
N ILE A 203 0.97 -15.06 2.27
CA ILE A 203 0.02 -14.88 1.17
C ILE A 203 0.54 -13.74 0.30
N THR A 204 0.75 -13.99 -0.98
CA THR A 204 1.24 -12.96 -1.92
C THR A 204 0.21 -11.87 -2.14
N LEU A 205 0.66 -10.65 -2.40
CA LEU A 205 -0.22 -9.48 -2.58
C LEU A 205 -1.35 -9.71 -3.61
N PRO A 206 -1.12 -10.34 -4.80
CA PRO A 206 -2.20 -10.61 -5.74
C PRO A 206 -3.32 -11.49 -5.18
N ALA A 207 -3.02 -12.34 -4.18
CA ALA A 207 -3.98 -13.25 -3.55
C ALA A 207 -4.75 -12.62 -2.36
N GLN A 208 -4.46 -11.36 -2.03
CA GLN A 208 -5.09 -10.67 -0.89
C GLN A 208 -6.32 -9.84 -1.28
N HIS A 209 -6.81 -9.93 -2.53
CA HIS A 209 -7.95 -9.17 -3.02
C HIS A 209 -9.23 -9.49 -2.23
N THR A 210 -9.73 -8.55 -1.44
CA THR A 210 -10.90 -8.75 -0.57
C THR A 210 -12.23 -8.83 -1.32
N GLY A 211 -12.28 -8.40 -2.58
CA GLY A 211 -13.42 -8.54 -3.47
C GLY A 211 -13.60 -9.94 -4.05
N ALA A 212 -12.68 -10.90 -3.82
CA ALA A 212 -12.73 -12.27 -4.34
C ALA A 212 -12.51 -13.31 -3.23
N SER A 213 -12.96 -14.56 -3.46
CA SER A 213 -12.62 -15.67 -2.56
C SER A 213 -11.13 -15.99 -2.67
N PRO A 214 -10.49 -16.45 -1.57
CA PRO A 214 -11.10 -16.73 -0.26
C PRO A 214 -11.24 -15.47 0.63
N CYS A 215 -10.59 -14.36 0.31
CA CYS A 215 -10.59 -13.16 1.15
C CYS A 215 -11.99 -12.60 1.41
N ARG A 216 -12.89 -12.59 0.41
CA ARG A 216 -14.28 -12.15 0.59
C ARG A 216 -14.97 -12.92 1.70
N GLY A 217 -14.83 -14.25 1.73
CA GLY A 217 -15.38 -15.10 2.78
C GLY A 217 -14.79 -14.79 4.15
N LEU A 218 -13.46 -14.66 4.20
CA LEU A 218 -12.74 -14.34 5.43
C LEU A 218 -13.18 -13.00 6.03
N TYR A 219 -13.22 -11.93 5.24
CA TYR A 219 -13.60 -10.60 5.72
C TYR A 219 -15.09 -10.49 6.07
N SER A 220 -15.96 -11.35 5.50
CA SER A 220 -17.37 -11.42 5.88
C SER A 220 -17.62 -11.99 7.29
N LEU A 221 -16.61 -12.59 7.91
CA LEU A 221 -16.69 -13.08 9.29
C LEU A 221 -16.35 -11.98 10.32
N LEU A 222 -15.85 -10.81 9.88
CA LEU A 222 -15.51 -9.74 10.79
C LEU A 222 -16.78 -9.10 11.38
N PRO A 223 -16.79 -8.76 12.68
CA PRO A 223 -17.91 -8.08 13.29
C PRO A 223 -18.06 -6.65 12.74
N ASP A 224 -19.31 -6.16 12.74
CA ASP A 224 -19.65 -4.80 12.28
C ASP A 224 -19.08 -3.66 13.16
N GLY A 225 -18.28 -4.00 14.18
CA GLY A 225 -17.61 -3.09 15.10
C GLY A 225 -18.24 -3.06 16.50
N LEU A 226 -17.76 -2.12 17.35
CA LEU A 226 -18.17 -2.00 18.76
C LEU A 226 -19.63 -1.63 18.99
N GLU A 227 -20.36 -1.21 17.97
CA GLU A 227 -21.76 -0.80 18.10
C GLU A 227 -22.70 -1.97 18.44
N SER A 228 -22.33 -3.18 18.04
CA SER A 228 -23.12 -4.41 18.28
C SER A 228 -22.81 -5.12 19.60
N GLY A 229 -21.88 -4.59 20.39
CA GLY A 229 -21.45 -5.28 21.61
C GLY A 229 -20.09 -4.82 22.11
N HIS A 230 -19.17 -5.66 22.35
CA HIS A 230 -17.90 -5.34 23.01
C HIS A 230 -16.68 -5.94 22.30
N LEU A 231 -16.85 -6.32 21.05
CA LEU A 231 -15.81 -6.98 20.26
C LEU A 231 -15.36 -6.13 19.08
N SER A 232 -14.05 -5.87 18.97
CA SER A 232 -13.38 -5.39 17.78
C SER A 232 -12.43 -6.49 17.32
N CYS A 233 -12.52 -6.88 16.04
CA CYS A 233 -11.64 -7.89 15.46
C CYS A 233 -11.26 -7.46 14.04
N ASP A 234 -9.98 -7.50 13.74
CA ASP A 234 -9.47 -7.14 12.42
C ASP A 234 -8.35 -8.11 11.98
N ILE A 235 -8.11 -8.14 10.67
CA ILE A 235 -7.14 -9.01 10.00
C ILE A 235 -6.12 -8.13 9.30
N ALA A 236 -4.84 -8.38 9.52
CA ALA A 236 -3.78 -7.95 8.62
C ALA A 236 -3.39 -9.12 7.71
N MET A 237 -3.30 -8.87 6.41
CA MET A 237 -2.90 -9.89 5.42
C MET A 237 -1.38 -10.04 5.32
N GLY A 238 -0.63 -9.10 5.92
CA GLY A 238 0.82 -9.07 5.89
C GLY A 238 1.40 -8.57 4.57
N PHE A 239 2.67 -8.19 4.64
CA PHE A 239 3.46 -7.70 3.53
C PHE A 239 4.66 -8.61 3.27
N PRO A 240 4.54 -9.61 2.38
CA PRO A 240 5.63 -10.56 2.08
C PRO A 240 6.94 -9.94 1.59
N PRO A 241 6.97 -8.77 0.89
CA PRO A 241 8.24 -8.14 0.52
C PRO A 241 9.08 -7.62 1.69
N ALA A 242 8.66 -7.77 2.93
CA ALA A 242 9.45 -7.48 4.13
C ALA A 242 10.09 -8.76 4.69
N ASP A 243 11.42 -8.87 4.63
CA ASP A 243 12.20 -9.96 5.25
C ASP A 243 12.43 -9.68 6.74
N ILE A 244 11.40 -9.86 7.54
CA ILE A 244 11.41 -9.66 9.00
C ILE A 244 10.81 -10.87 9.73
N PHE A 245 11.13 -11.02 11.02
CA PHE A 245 10.67 -12.17 11.81
C PHE A 245 9.14 -12.29 11.85
N ASP A 246 8.42 -11.20 12.09
CA ASP A 246 6.96 -11.18 12.25
C ASP A 246 6.18 -10.98 10.93
N ALA A 247 6.83 -11.17 9.76
CA ALA A 247 6.13 -11.09 8.47
C ALA A 247 4.96 -12.08 8.36
N GLY A 248 3.92 -11.65 7.64
CA GLY A 248 2.79 -12.49 7.27
C GLY A 248 1.46 -12.13 7.93
N PRO A 249 0.39 -12.86 7.56
CA PRO A 249 -0.95 -12.55 8.02
C PRO A 249 -1.12 -12.76 9.53
N SER A 250 -1.99 -11.95 10.13
CA SER A 250 -2.31 -12.04 11.54
C SER A 250 -3.72 -11.55 11.85
N VAL A 251 -4.24 -11.98 12.99
CA VAL A 251 -5.54 -11.58 13.53
C VAL A 251 -5.34 -10.92 14.87
N VAL A 252 -5.99 -9.78 15.08
CA VAL A 252 -6.04 -9.10 16.36
C VAL A 252 -7.49 -8.88 16.77
N ALA A 253 -7.84 -9.25 18.02
CA ALA A 253 -9.18 -9.07 18.56
C ALA A 253 -9.12 -8.39 19.92
N PHE A 254 -10.12 -7.53 20.21
CA PHE A 254 -10.30 -6.85 21.49
C PHE A 254 -11.74 -7.07 21.96
N GLY A 255 -11.91 -7.68 23.12
CA GLY A 255 -13.22 -8.03 23.68
C GLY A 255 -13.38 -7.59 25.12
N SER A 256 -14.62 -7.62 25.64
CA SER A 256 -14.94 -7.34 27.03
C SER A 256 -14.50 -8.46 27.96
N ASP A 257 -14.26 -9.66 27.44
CA ASP A 257 -13.65 -10.79 28.15
C ASP A 257 -12.64 -11.52 27.26
N GLN A 258 -11.74 -12.28 27.89
CA GLN A 258 -10.64 -12.97 27.20
C GLN A 258 -11.12 -14.11 26.29
N ASN A 259 -12.21 -14.81 26.67
CA ASN A 259 -12.72 -15.94 25.89
C ASN A 259 -13.36 -15.46 24.59
N GLU A 260 -14.09 -14.35 24.65
CA GLU A 260 -14.68 -13.70 23.47
C GLU A 260 -13.58 -13.29 22.46
N ALA A 261 -12.54 -12.60 22.93
CA ALA A 261 -11.41 -12.22 22.09
C ALA A 261 -10.69 -13.42 21.48
N ASN A 262 -10.45 -14.46 22.28
CA ASN A 262 -9.81 -15.69 21.82
C ASN A 262 -10.68 -16.40 20.75
N LEU A 263 -11.97 -16.57 21.02
CA LEU A 263 -12.88 -17.26 20.08
C LEU A 263 -12.91 -16.56 18.71
N ALA A 264 -13.02 -15.23 18.70
CA ALA A 264 -13.01 -14.48 17.46
C ALA A 264 -11.71 -14.65 16.67
N ALA A 265 -10.56 -14.57 17.35
CA ALA A 265 -9.28 -14.77 16.69
C ALA A 265 -9.10 -16.21 16.19
N ASP A 266 -9.47 -17.21 16.99
CA ASP A 266 -9.33 -18.63 16.63
C ASP A 266 -10.22 -19.02 15.44
N THR A 267 -11.45 -18.51 15.37
CA THR A 267 -12.36 -18.72 14.22
C THR A 267 -11.74 -18.23 12.90
N LEU A 268 -11.09 -17.07 12.90
CA LEU A 268 -10.46 -16.55 11.70
C LEU A 268 -9.21 -17.33 11.30
N ILE A 269 -8.42 -17.80 12.28
CA ILE A 269 -7.27 -18.67 12.01
C ILE A 269 -7.71 -20.02 11.44
N GLU A 270 -8.79 -20.60 11.93
CA GLU A 270 -9.36 -21.83 11.36
C GLU A 270 -9.74 -21.62 9.89
N TYR A 271 -10.40 -20.51 9.56
CA TYR A 271 -10.72 -20.18 8.16
C TYR A 271 -9.47 -20.07 7.28
N PHE A 272 -8.41 -19.38 7.74
CA PHE A 272 -7.14 -19.30 7.00
C PHE A 272 -6.55 -20.69 6.73
N GLN A 273 -6.60 -21.58 7.70
CA GLN A 273 -6.05 -22.95 7.57
C GLN A 273 -6.87 -23.81 6.62
N GLU A 274 -8.20 -23.75 6.71
CA GLU A 274 -9.13 -24.51 5.86
C GLU A 274 -9.04 -24.10 4.38
N HIS A 275 -8.81 -22.80 4.12
CA HIS A 275 -8.75 -22.24 2.76
C HIS A 275 -7.34 -21.97 2.25
N ARG A 276 -6.31 -22.51 2.91
CA ARG A 276 -4.90 -22.21 2.63
C ARG A 276 -4.55 -22.30 1.14
N GLU A 277 -4.95 -23.38 0.48
CA GLU A 277 -4.61 -23.65 -0.92
C GLU A 277 -5.35 -22.74 -1.92
N GLU A 278 -6.41 -22.06 -1.46
CA GLU A 278 -7.18 -21.12 -2.27
C GLU A 278 -6.54 -19.73 -2.33
N PHE A 279 -5.61 -19.41 -1.42
CA PHE A 279 -4.81 -18.17 -1.47
C PHE A 279 -3.72 -18.27 -2.53
N ASN A 280 -4.13 -18.51 -3.76
CA ASN A 280 -3.25 -18.63 -4.91
C ASN A 280 -3.85 -17.91 -6.12
N VAL A 281 -3.01 -17.22 -6.90
CA VAL A 281 -3.42 -16.50 -8.10
C VAL A 281 -2.62 -17.00 -9.29
N LYS A 282 -3.34 -17.36 -10.37
CA LYS A 282 -2.69 -17.69 -11.62
C LYS A 282 -2.13 -16.42 -12.25
N MET A 283 -0.83 -16.38 -12.44
CA MET A 283 -0.12 -15.34 -13.17
C MET A 283 0.31 -15.85 -14.55
N LEU A 284 0.30 -14.98 -15.54
CA LEU A 284 0.82 -15.25 -16.89
C LEU A 284 2.16 -14.55 -17.07
N SER A 285 3.05 -15.13 -17.86
CA SER A 285 4.24 -14.41 -18.32
C SER A 285 3.84 -13.14 -19.09
N ALA A 286 4.73 -12.16 -19.18
CA ALA A 286 4.49 -10.94 -19.95
C ALA A 286 4.10 -11.24 -21.41
N GLU A 287 4.75 -12.24 -22.03
CA GLU A 287 4.51 -12.70 -23.39
C GLU A 287 3.13 -13.35 -23.54
N ASP A 288 2.75 -14.23 -22.59
CA ASP A 288 1.44 -14.87 -22.61
C ASP A 288 0.32 -13.88 -22.32
N ALA A 289 0.57 -12.90 -21.43
CA ALA A 289 -0.37 -11.83 -21.14
C ALA A 289 -0.65 -10.98 -22.38
N ALA A 290 0.40 -10.55 -23.11
CA ALA A 290 0.27 -9.79 -24.34
C ALA A 290 -0.48 -10.59 -25.42
N ARG A 291 -0.15 -11.88 -25.62
CA ARG A 291 -0.85 -12.73 -26.60
C ARG A 291 -2.32 -12.94 -26.24
N THR A 292 -2.61 -13.18 -24.97
CA THR A 292 -3.98 -13.36 -24.48
C THR A 292 -4.79 -12.08 -24.69
N ALA A 293 -4.23 -10.93 -24.36
CA ALA A 293 -4.90 -9.64 -24.55
C ALA A 293 -5.16 -9.35 -26.04
N MET A 294 -4.21 -9.65 -26.92
CA MET A 294 -4.36 -9.45 -28.36
C MET A 294 -5.44 -10.34 -28.98
N SER A 295 -5.59 -11.57 -28.49
CA SER A 295 -6.59 -12.54 -28.97
C SER A 295 -7.98 -12.34 -28.39
N HIS A 296 -8.16 -11.46 -27.41
CA HIS A 296 -9.46 -11.20 -26.81
C HIS A 296 -10.38 -10.43 -27.77
N GLU A 297 -11.61 -10.95 -27.97
CA GLU A 297 -12.61 -10.39 -28.87
C GLU A 297 -13.74 -9.62 -28.17
N GLY A 298 -13.53 -9.25 -26.90
CA GLY A 298 -14.49 -8.48 -26.13
C GLY A 298 -14.69 -7.05 -26.63
N SER A 299 -15.71 -6.38 -26.11
CA SER A 299 -16.06 -5.01 -26.48
C SER A 299 -15.43 -3.94 -25.60
N LYS A 300 -14.94 -4.33 -24.42
CA LYS A 300 -14.23 -3.46 -23.47
C LYS A 300 -12.74 -3.78 -23.43
N PRO A 301 -11.92 -2.91 -22.85
CA PRO A 301 -10.49 -3.15 -22.69
C PRO A 301 -10.14 -4.46 -21.98
N VAL A 302 -8.98 -5.02 -22.35
CA VAL A 302 -8.26 -5.97 -21.50
C VAL A 302 -7.30 -5.20 -20.63
N VAL A 303 -7.37 -5.40 -19.31
CA VAL A 303 -6.40 -4.84 -18.36
C VAL A 303 -5.32 -5.86 -18.07
N ILE A 304 -4.06 -5.50 -18.27
CA ILE A 304 -2.88 -6.29 -17.87
C ILE A 304 -2.28 -5.62 -16.63
N ALA A 305 -2.29 -6.30 -15.50
CA ALA A 305 -1.67 -5.84 -14.27
C ALA A 305 -0.24 -6.40 -14.15
N ASP A 306 0.77 -5.54 -14.27
CA ASP A 306 2.18 -5.82 -13.98
C ASP A 306 2.39 -5.78 -12.47
N VAL A 307 2.24 -6.94 -11.84
CA VAL A 307 2.14 -7.01 -10.37
C VAL A 307 3.49 -6.92 -9.66
N GLN A 308 4.59 -7.24 -10.32
CA GLN A 308 5.90 -7.24 -9.69
C GLN A 308 6.63 -5.89 -9.78
N ASP A 309 6.26 -5.03 -10.72
CA ASP A 309 6.78 -3.66 -10.79
C ASP A 309 5.76 -2.62 -10.28
N ASN A 310 5.19 -2.92 -9.13
CA ASN A 310 4.21 -2.08 -8.44
C ASN A 310 4.90 -1.09 -7.47
N PRO A 311 4.90 0.22 -7.73
CA PRO A 311 5.49 1.21 -6.81
C PRO A 311 4.77 1.27 -5.46
N GLY A 312 3.45 0.99 -5.42
CA GLY A 312 2.72 0.84 -4.16
C GLY A 312 3.12 -0.38 -3.32
N ALA A 313 4.10 -1.17 -3.75
CA ALA A 313 4.76 -2.23 -2.98
C ALA A 313 6.30 -2.05 -3.00
N GLY A 314 6.78 -0.83 -3.19
CA GLY A 314 8.20 -0.47 -3.15
C GLY A 314 9.01 -0.81 -4.40
N ALA A 315 8.37 -1.23 -5.50
CA ALA A 315 9.07 -1.43 -6.76
C ALA A 315 9.34 -0.09 -7.47
N PRO A 316 10.31 -0.05 -8.41
CA PRO A 316 10.73 1.19 -9.05
C PRO A 316 9.74 1.76 -10.08
N SER A 317 8.82 0.96 -10.59
CA SER A 317 7.93 1.31 -11.71
C SER A 317 8.67 1.67 -13.00
N ASP A 318 9.82 1.06 -13.25
CA ASP A 318 10.68 1.40 -14.40
C ASP A 318 10.98 0.22 -15.33
N THR A 319 10.40 -0.98 -15.07
CA THR A 319 10.62 -2.15 -15.94
C THR A 319 9.87 -2.03 -17.25
N THR A 320 10.44 -2.60 -18.31
CA THR A 320 9.91 -2.47 -19.69
C THR A 320 9.43 -3.77 -20.29
N GLN A 321 9.42 -4.88 -19.53
CA GLN A 321 9.12 -6.20 -20.11
C GLN A 321 7.70 -6.31 -20.68
N ILE A 322 6.69 -5.75 -20.00
CA ILE A 322 5.32 -5.73 -20.55
C ILE A 322 5.27 -4.92 -21.85
N LEU A 323 5.94 -3.76 -21.91
CA LEU A 323 6.01 -2.94 -23.12
C LEU A 323 6.70 -3.69 -24.27
N LYS A 324 7.82 -4.38 -24.01
CA LYS A 324 8.51 -5.22 -24.99
C LYS A 324 7.60 -6.33 -25.51
N SER A 325 6.89 -7.01 -24.62
CA SER A 325 5.98 -8.10 -25.02
C SER A 325 4.79 -7.60 -25.84
N LEU A 326 4.28 -6.38 -25.57
CA LEU A 326 3.26 -5.75 -26.40
C LEU A 326 3.79 -5.37 -27.79
N LEU A 327 5.04 -4.88 -27.87
CA LEU A 327 5.71 -4.57 -29.16
C LEU A 327 5.93 -5.84 -29.98
N ASP A 328 6.46 -6.89 -29.38
CA ASP A 328 6.71 -8.19 -30.02
C ASP A 328 5.40 -8.83 -30.53
N ALA A 329 4.32 -8.63 -29.78
CA ALA A 329 2.97 -9.06 -30.17
C ALA A 329 2.30 -8.13 -31.21
N LYS A 330 2.95 -7.03 -31.61
CA LYS A 330 2.41 -5.98 -32.50
C LYS A 330 1.06 -5.45 -32.00
N ALA A 331 1.00 -5.11 -30.72
CA ALA A 331 -0.22 -4.63 -30.11
C ALA A 331 -0.69 -3.32 -30.76
N THR A 332 -2.00 -3.22 -30.94
CA THR A 332 -2.65 -2.04 -31.47
C THR A 332 -3.64 -1.47 -30.49
N ASN A 333 -3.77 -0.14 -30.47
CA ASN A 333 -4.66 0.59 -29.56
C ASN A 333 -4.42 0.23 -28.09
N ALA A 334 -3.13 0.21 -27.70
CA ALA A 334 -2.70 -0.11 -26.34
C ALA A 334 -2.18 1.13 -25.62
N VAL A 335 -2.34 1.17 -24.29
CA VAL A 335 -1.70 2.18 -23.43
C VAL A 335 -1.08 1.49 -22.21
N LEU A 336 0.12 1.91 -21.84
CA LEU A 336 0.82 1.46 -20.64
C LEU A 336 1.12 2.63 -19.72
N GLY A 337 0.96 2.46 -18.42
CA GLY A 337 1.32 3.43 -17.39
C GLY A 337 1.54 2.79 -16.03
N LEU A 338 2.21 3.45 -15.19
CA LEU A 338 3.10 4.61 -15.32
C LEU A 338 4.55 4.09 -15.33
N ILE A 339 5.37 4.52 -16.29
CA ILE A 339 6.81 4.26 -16.20
C ILE A 339 7.48 5.47 -15.52
N ASN A 340 8.15 5.22 -14.41
CA ASN A 340 8.95 6.21 -13.70
C ASN A 340 10.30 6.38 -14.39
N ASP A 341 10.44 7.45 -15.16
CA ASP A 341 11.68 7.81 -15.86
C ASP A 341 11.81 9.34 -15.95
N PRO A 342 12.37 10.00 -14.90
CA PRO A 342 12.51 11.45 -14.87
C PRO A 342 13.29 12.03 -16.04
N GLU A 343 14.30 11.29 -16.55
CA GLU A 343 15.14 11.74 -17.65
C GLU A 343 14.37 11.78 -18.96
N VAL A 344 13.59 10.72 -19.24
CA VAL A 344 12.76 10.64 -20.45
C VAL A 344 11.60 11.63 -20.38
N ALA A 345 10.97 11.82 -19.22
CA ALA A 345 9.96 12.85 -19.02
C ALA A 345 10.53 14.26 -19.29
N ALA A 346 11.69 14.58 -18.73
CA ALA A 346 12.37 15.87 -19.01
C ALA A 346 12.77 16.03 -20.48
N LEU A 347 13.23 14.96 -21.13
CA LEU A 347 13.57 14.98 -22.54
C LEU A 347 12.34 15.22 -23.43
N ALA A 348 11.19 14.60 -23.09
CA ALA A 348 9.92 14.83 -23.77
C ALA A 348 9.47 16.31 -23.67
N HIS A 349 9.55 16.90 -22.48
CA HIS A 349 9.26 18.33 -22.28
C HIS A 349 10.18 19.24 -23.10
N LYS A 350 11.49 18.91 -23.15
CA LYS A 350 12.46 19.66 -23.97
C LYS A 350 12.20 19.52 -25.47
N THR A 351 11.78 18.34 -25.91
CA THR A 351 11.50 18.02 -27.32
C THR A 351 10.24 18.73 -27.81
N GLY A 352 9.23 18.84 -26.97
CA GLY A 352 7.96 19.50 -27.25
C GLY A 352 6.97 18.65 -28.05
N LEU A 353 5.71 19.04 -27.96
CA LEU A 353 4.55 18.35 -28.53
C LEU A 353 4.68 18.08 -30.03
N GLY A 354 4.31 16.88 -30.47
CA GLY A 354 4.29 16.42 -31.84
C GLY A 354 5.66 16.00 -32.40
N ASN A 355 6.75 16.25 -31.70
CA ASN A 355 8.10 15.95 -32.19
C ASN A 355 8.56 14.55 -31.69
N ASN A 356 9.48 13.97 -32.48
CA ASN A 356 10.10 12.68 -32.17
C ASN A 356 11.45 12.85 -31.47
N PHE A 357 11.80 11.88 -30.63
CA PHE A 357 13.13 11.76 -30.04
C PHE A 357 13.48 10.28 -29.80
N SER A 358 14.76 9.97 -29.73
CA SER A 358 15.25 8.64 -29.35
C SER A 358 15.72 8.64 -27.90
N ALA A 359 15.41 7.58 -27.17
CA ALA A 359 15.81 7.42 -25.77
C ALA A 359 15.87 5.94 -25.36
N ASN A 360 16.56 5.69 -24.25
CA ASN A 360 16.47 4.45 -23.48
C ASN A 360 15.43 4.65 -22.37
N LEU A 361 14.25 4.06 -22.53
CA LEU A 361 13.14 4.18 -21.57
C LEU A 361 13.26 3.14 -20.46
N GLY A 362 13.11 3.56 -19.22
CA GLY A 362 13.08 2.70 -18.02
C GLY A 362 14.37 1.94 -17.74
N GLY A 363 14.31 0.93 -16.86
CA GLY A 363 15.43 0.05 -16.52
C GLY A 363 16.62 0.75 -15.84
N LYS A 364 16.38 1.82 -15.07
CA LYS A 364 17.42 2.69 -14.47
C LYS A 364 17.58 2.52 -12.97
N SER A 365 16.71 1.72 -12.33
CA SER A 365 16.72 1.46 -10.88
C SER A 365 17.94 0.66 -10.39
N GLY A 366 18.69 0.03 -11.30
CA GLY A 366 19.84 -0.81 -10.95
C GLY A 366 19.48 -2.21 -10.44
N LEU A 367 18.20 -2.58 -10.46
CA LEU A 367 17.78 -3.94 -10.12
C LEU A 367 18.16 -4.95 -11.23
N PRO A 368 18.46 -6.20 -10.87
CA PRO A 368 18.87 -7.23 -11.84
C PRO A 368 17.78 -7.51 -12.87
N ASN A 369 18.17 -7.78 -14.11
CA ASN A 369 17.30 -8.17 -15.24
C ASN A 369 16.26 -7.14 -15.69
N MET A 370 16.39 -5.89 -15.25
CA MET A 370 15.51 -4.78 -15.61
C MET A 370 16.17 -3.89 -16.66
N GLY A 371 16.20 -4.36 -17.91
CA GLY A 371 16.80 -3.61 -19.01
C GLY A 371 15.90 -2.47 -19.52
N SER A 372 16.51 -1.37 -19.97
CA SER A 372 15.81 -0.31 -20.68
C SER A 372 15.32 -0.76 -22.07
N LEU A 373 14.34 -0.04 -22.61
CA LEU A 373 13.88 -0.17 -23.99
C LEU A 373 14.48 0.99 -24.81
N GLU A 374 15.39 0.67 -25.73
CA GLU A 374 15.82 1.63 -26.75
C GLU A 374 14.71 1.83 -27.79
N GLY A 375 14.31 3.06 -28.06
CA GLY A 375 13.24 3.34 -29.00
C GLY A 375 13.20 4.78 -29.48
N CYS A 376 12.36 5.01 -30.50
CA CYS A 376 11.95 6.32 -30.97
C CYS A 376 10.53 6.60 -30.42
N PHE A 377 10.33 7.78 -29.86
CA PHE A 377 9.09 8.17 -29.23
C PHE A 377 8.60 9.50 -29.81
N ARG A 378 7.28 9.64 -29.98
CA ARG A 378 6.60 10.89 -30.33
C ARG A 378 5.88 11.44 -29.11
N VAL A 379 6.08 12.71 -28.80
CA VAL A 379 5.39 13.41 -27.71
C VAL A 379 3.95 13.70 -28.11
N GLN A 380 2.98 13.05 -27.44
CA GLN A 380 1.55 13.25 -27.71
C GLN A 380 0.89 14.22 -26.72
N ALA A 381 1.30 14.21 -25.44
CA ALA A 381 0.84 15.16 -24.45
C ALA A 381 1.92 15.41 -23.39
N LEU A 382 1.83 16.54 -22.72
CA LEU A 382 2.72 16.96 -21.63
C LEU A 382 1.90 17.49 -20.48
N SER A 383 2.33 17.21 -19.24
CA SER A 383 1.70 17.69 -18.00
C SER A 383 2.78 18.03 -16.96
N ASP A 384 2.47 18.95 -16.05
CA ASP A 384 3.29 19.22 -14.87
C ASP A 384 3.10 18.16 -13.75
N GLY A 385 2.19 17.20 -13.97
CA GLY A 385 1.88 16.12 -13.03
C GLY A 385 1.07 16.58 -11.82
N ILE A 386 0.36 17.71 -11.94
CA ILE A 386 -0.57 18.21 -10.92
C ILE A 386 -1.99 17.99 -11.43
N PHE A 387 -2.72 17.05 -10.80
CA PHE A 387 -4.12 16.74 -11.14
C PHE A 387 -4.86 16.17 -9.94
N ASP A 388 -6.19 16.21 -9.96
CA ASP A 388 -7.02 15.59 -8.92
C ASP A 388 -7.25 14.12 -9.26
N PHE A 389 -7.08 13.23 -8.27
CA PHE A 389 -7.47 11.84 -8.41
C PHE A 389 -9.00 11.69 -8.42
N THR A 390 -9.51 10.74 -9.18
CA THR A 390 -10.95 10.52 -9.39
C THR A 390 -11.45 9.20 -8.80
N GLY A 391 -10.55 8.26 -8.55
CA GLY A 391 -10.85 6.94 -7.99
C GLY A 391 -11.09 6.96 -6.48
N ALA A 392 -11.74 5.91 -5.98
CA ALA A 392 -12.16 5.83 -4.59
C ALA A 392 -10.98 5.76 -3.59
N MET A 393 -9.85 5.12 -3.96
CA MET A 393 -8.72 4.98 -3.05
C MET A 393 -8.06 6.32 -2.73
N TYR A 394 -7.73 7.11 -3.77
CA TYR A 394 -7.11 8.44 -3.61
C TYR A 394 -8.15 9.57 -3.51
N HIS A 395 -9.40 9.24 -3.19
CA HIS A 395 -10.47 10.24 -3.10
C HIS A 395 -10.05 11.43 -2.25
N GLY A 396 -10.22 12.64 -2.80
CA GLY A 396 -9.87 13.91 -2.17
C GLY A 396 -8.38 14.28 -2.22
N ALA A 397 -7.50 13.37 -2.63
CA ALA A 397 -6.08 13.66 -2.79
C ALA A 397 -5.78 14.31 -4.15
N LYS A 398 -4.67 15.05 -4.20
CA LYS A 398 -4.16 15.71 -5.39
C LYS A 398 -2.75 15.24 -5.70
N ALA A 399 -2.54 14.72 -6.90
CA ALA A 399 -1.24 14.30 -7.38
C ALA A 399 -0.26 15.48 -7.49
N GLN A 400 0.98 15.27 -7.08
CA GLN A 400 2.11 16.19 -7.27
C GLN A 400 3.34 15.37 -7.67
N ILE A 401 3.20 14.66 -8.80
CA ILE A 401 4.16 13.64 -9.24
C ILE A 401 5.17 14.14 -10.28
N GLY A 402 5.26 15.47 -10.43
CA GLY A 402 6.24 16.13 -11.30
C GLY A 402 5.95 15.96 -12.79
N PRO A 403 6.80 16.50 -13.67
CA PRO A 403 6.59 16.48 -15.11
C PRO A 403 6.27 15.10 -15.66
N MET A 404 5.22 15.01 -16.49
CA MET A 404 4.74 13.79 -17.15
C MET A 404 4.63 13.98 -18.65
N ALA A 405 4.67 12.87 -19.38
CA ALA A 405 4.45 12.85 -20.82
C ALA A 405 3.64 11.61 -21.24
N LEU A 406 2.75 11.79 -22.22
CA LEU A 406 2.19 10.72 -23.02
C LEU A 406 3.04 10.57 -24.27
N LEU A 407 3.63 9.42 -24.48
CA LEU A 407 4.49 9.08 -25.60
C LEU A 407 3.84 8.02 -26.48
N GLU A 408 3.90 8.19 -27.80
CA GLU A 408 3.64 7.12 -28.77
C GLU A 408 4.97 6.43 -29.09
N VAL A 409 4.99 5.11 -29.05
CA VAL A 409 6.15 4.35 -29.51
C VAL A 409 6.14 4.30 -31.03
N VAL A 410 7.17 4.88 -31.67
CA VAL A 410 7.28 4.90 -33.13
C VAL A 410 7.90 3.60 -33.61
N ALA A 411 7.05 2.63 -33.96
CA ALA A 411 7.45 1.33 -34.48
C ALA A 411 6.46 0.82 -35.53
N ASP A 412 6.92 -0.06 -36.40
CA ASP A 412 6.09 -0.60 -37.47
C ASP A 412 5.03 -1.57 -36.96
N ASP A 413 3.84 -1.50 -37.54
CA ASP A 413 2.72 -2.42 -37.29
C ASP A 413 2.22 -2.46 -35.80
N CYS A 414 2.47 -1.42 -35.00
CA CYS A 414 1.92 -1.32 -33.66
C CYS A 414 1.40 0.09 -33.34
N ASP A 415 0.48 0.19 -32.39
CA ASP A 415 -0.06 1.45 -31.86
C ASP A 415 -0.09 1.36 -30.34
N ILE A 416 0.99 1.82 -29.72
CA ILE A 416 1.21 1.73 -28.28
C ILE A 416 1.56 3.11 -27.74
N GLN A 417 0.81 3.53 -26.73
CA GLN A 417 1.08 4.72 -25.95
C GLN A 417 1.68 4.36 -24.61
N VAL A 418 2.57 5.20 -24.08
CA VAL A 418 3.20 5.02 -22.75
C VAL A 418 3.11 6.32 -21.98
N VAL A 419 2.58 6.25 -20.75
CA VAL A 419 2.65 7.34 -19.78
C VAL A 419 3.97 7.25 -19.04
N VAL A 420 4.76 8.33 -19.10
CA VAL A 420 6.05 8.44 -18.39
C VAL A 420 5.97 9.56 -17.37
N GLY A 421 6.44 9.32 -16.15
CA GLY A 421 6.43 10.28 -15.06
C GLY A 421 7.78 10.48 -14.41
N SER A 422 7.89 11.54 -13.60
CA SER A 422 9.13 11.94 -12.92
C SER A 422 9.22 11.46 -11.48
N LYS A 423 8.09 11.05 -10.87
CA LYS A 423 8.03 10.42 -9.54
C LYS A 423 7.30 9.09 -9.65
N ARG A 424 7.60 8.17 -8.73
CA ARG A 424 6.85 6.93 -8.59
C ARG A 424 5.43 7.24 -8.15
N CYS A 425 4.47 6.60 -8.76
CA CYS A 425 3.07 6.63 -8.37
C CYS A 425 2.42 5.34 -8.84
N GLN A 426 1.70 4.68 -7.97
CA GLN A 426 0.99 3.46 -8.35
C GLN A 426 -0.10 3.75 -9.38
N CYS A 427 -0.13 3.00 -10.47
CA CYS A 427 -1.09 3.18 -11.55
C CYS A 427 -2.46 2.57 -11.17
N LEU A 428 -3.19 3.22 -10.28
CA LEU A 428 -4.45 2.73 -9.71
C LEU A 428 -5.66 3.62 -10.01
N ASP A 429 -5.45 4.81 -10.59
CA ASP A 429 -6.48 5.82 -10.85
C ASP A 429 -6.48 6.20 -12.33
N GLN A 430 -7.66 6.26 -12.95
CA GLN A 430 -7.80 6.61 -14.37
C GLN A 430 -7.30 8.02 -14.68
N ALA A 431 -7.31 8.94 -13.69
CA ALA A 431 -6.80 10.30 -13.88
C ALA A 431 -5.33 10.34 -14.32
N ILE A 432 -4.51 9.33 -13.99
CA ILE A 432 -3.12 9.20 -14.47
C ILE A 432 -3.05 9.20 -16.02
N PHE A 433 -4.09 8.73 -16.68
CA PHE A 433 -4.18 8.70 -18.14
C PHE A 433 -5.06 9.83 -18.70
N THR A 434 -6.21 10.06 -18.06
CA THR A 434 -7.23 10.96 -18.61
C THR A 434 -6.83 12.43 -18.57
N HIS A 435 -6.00 12.85 -17.58
CA HIS A 435 -5.45 14.21 -17.54
C HIS A 435 -4.49 14.51 -18.71
N LEU A 436 -3.91 13.46 -19.32
CA LEU A 436 -3.09 13.53 -20.55
C LEU A 436 -3.93 13.36 -21.84
N GLY A 437 -5.26 13.30 -21.71
CA GLY A 437 -6.19 13.21 -22.84
C GLY A 437 -6.41 11.78 -23.38
N VAL A 438 -6.02 10.74 -22.64
CA VAL A 438 -6.29 9.34 -23.04
C VAL A 438 -7.72 8.97 -22.71
N ASP A 439 -8.49 8.55 -23.72
CA ASP A 439 -9.80 7.92 -23.53
C ASP A 439 -9.61 6.41 -23.36
N LEU A 440 -9.64 5.96 -22.10
CA LEU A 440 -9.40 4.57 -21.74
C LEU A 440 -10.48 3.62 -22.25
N ALA A 441 -11.73 4.08 -22.38
CA ALA A 441 -12.83 3.24 -22.86
C ALA A 441 -12.67 2.83 -24.34
N THR A 442 -11.90 3.59 -25.10
CA THR A 442 -11.60 3.30 -26.51
C THR A 442 -10.40 2.38 -26.71
N LYS A 443 -9.64 2.09 -25.65
CA LYS A 443 -8.45 1.23 -25.72
C LYS A 443 -8.82 -0.26 -25.82
N LYS A 444 -8.02 -1.00 -26.58
CA LYS A 444 -8.09 -2.47 -26.61
C LYS A 444 -7.34 -3.08 -25.42
N ILE A 445 -6.16 -2.51 -25.09
CA ILE A 445 -5.29 -3.01 -24.02
C ILE A 445 -4.88 -1.83 -23.13
N ILE A 446 -5.02 -2.02 -21.82
CA ILE A 446 -4.52 -1.12 -20.77
C ILE A 446 -3.57 -1.90 -19.89
N ALA A 447 -2.29 -1.58 -19.92
CA ALA A 447 -1.29 -2.20 -19.04
C ALA A 447 -0.96 -1.26 -17.87
N LEU A 448 -0.98 -1.81 -16.65
CA LEU A 448 -0.89 -1.03 -15.41
C LEU A 448 0.21 -1.58 -14.49
N LYS A 449 1.06 -0.72 -13.95
CA LYS A 449 2.00 -1.07 -12.88
C LYS A 449 1.31 -0.96 -11.52
N SER A 450 0.60 -2.04 -11.18
CA SER A 450 -0.21 -2.16 -9.96
C SER A 450 -0.57 -3.62 -9.69
N THR A 451 -0.74 -4.00 -8.42
CA THR A 451 -1.05 -5.39 -8.04
C THR A 451 -2.56 -5.66 -7.95
N VAL A 452 -3.30 -4.92 -7.10
CA VAL A 452 -4.75 -5.08 -6.90
C VAL A 452 -5.47 -3.73 -6.86
N HIS A 453 -4.84 -2.67 -6.38
CA HIS A 453 -5.48 -1.36 -6.17
C HIS A 453 -6.17 -0.80 -7.41
N PHE A 454 -5.62 -1.06 -8.61
CA PHE A 454 -6.22 -0.64 -9.88
C PHE A 454 -7.67 -1.13 -10.05
N ARG A 455 -8.05 -2.24 -9.39
CA ARG A 455 -9.42 -2.79 -9.48
C ARG A 455 -10.47 -1.81 -8.99
N GLY A 456 -10.12 -0.95 -8.01
CA GLY A 456 -11.03 0.07 -7.47
C GLY A 456 -11.55 1.06 -8.52
N ASP A 457 -10.81 1.26 -9.62
CA ASP A 457 -11.19 2.23 -10.65
C ASP A 457 -11.26 1.62 -12.07
N PHE A 458 -10.51 0.54 -12.36
CA PHE A 458 -10.45 -0.06 -13.70
C PHE A 458 -11.28 -1.34 -13.87
N GLU A 459 -11.72 -2.02 -12.81
CA GLU A 459 -12.40 -3.31 -12.94
C GLU A 459 -13.71 -3.21 -13.72
N SER A 460 -14.48 -2.14 -13.52
CA SER A 460 -15.73 -1.89 -14.25
C SER A 460 -15.53 -1.56 -15.74
N LEU A 461 -14.35 -1.09 -16.09
CA LEU A 461 -13.95 -0.75 -17.45
C LEU A 461 -13.54 -1.98 -18.26
N ALA A 462 -13.07 -3.05 -17.61
CA ALA A 462 -12.45 -4.21 -18.26
C ALA A 462 -13.44 -5.33 -18.57
N ASP A 463 -13.26 -5.99 -19.73
CA ASP A 463 -13.86 -7.30 -20.02
C ASP A 463 -13.04 -8.45 -19.44
N LEU A 464 -11.71 -8.27 -19.40
CA LEU A 464 -10.76 -9.26 -18.90
C LEU A 464 -9.65 -8.57 -18.11
N ILE A 465 -9.31 -9.12 -16.96
CA ILE A 465 -8.14 -8.71 -16.17
C ILE A 465 -7.14 -9.86 -16.18
N ILE A 466 -5.92 -9.56 -16.60
CA ILE A 466 -4.80 -10.50 -16.64
C ILE A 466 -3.78 -10.06 -15.58
N ILE A 467 -3.46 -10.97 -14.67
CA ILE A 467 -2.38 -10.79 -13.71
C ILE A 467 -1.09 -11.25 -14.39
N ALA A 468 -0.17 -10.32 -14.65
CA ALA A 468 1.06 -10.59 -15.39
C ALA A 468 2.27 -10.57 -14.48
N GLU A 469 3.08 -11.60 -14.60
CA GLU A 469 4.38 -11.72 -13.96
C GLU A 469 5.46 -11.23 -14.93
N ALA A 470 6.08 -10.11 -14.59
CA ALA A 470 7.23 -9.55 -15.28
C ALA A 470 8.31 -9.22 -14.23
N PRO A 471 9.58 -9.01 -14.61
CA PRO A 471 10.61 -8.62 -13.64
C PRO A 471 10.21 -7.40 -12.83
N GLY A 472 10.42 -7.43 -11.51
CA GLY A 472 10.06 -6.36 -10.58
C GLY A 472 10.57 -6.66 -9.17
N ALA A 473 10.51 -5.68 -8.26
CA ALA A 473 10.96 -5.83 -6.88
C ALA A 473 9.84 -6.30 -5.92
N ASN A 474 8.58 -6.30 -6.37
CA ASN A 474 7.47 -6.89 -5.63
C ASN A 474 7.31 -8.36 -6.02
N PHE A 475 8.16 -9.21 -5.49
CA PHE A 475 8.15 -10.64 -5.78
C PHE A 475 6.82 -11.29 -5.43
N CYS A 476 6.21 -11.99 -6.39
CA CYS A 476 4.94 -12.69 -6.22
C CYS A 476 5.11 -14.23 -6.16
N ARG A 477 6.35 -14.75 -6.26
CA ARG A 477 6.71 -16.14 -6.02
C ARG A 477 7.52 -16.24 -4.74
N LEU A 478 6.89 -16.72 -3.66
CA LEU A 478 7.50 -16.74 -2.33
C LEU A 478 8.77 -17.60 -2.24
N ASP A 479 8.85 -18.68 -3.03
CA ASP A 479 9.99 -19.59 -3.10
C ASP A 479 11.23 -18.96 -3.77
N GLU A 480 11.05 -17.92 -4.57
CA GLU A 480 12.12 -17.16 -5.23
C GLU A 480 12.69 -16.04 -4.36
N ILE A 481 11.96 -15.62 -3.30
CA ILE A 481 12.40 -14.52 -2.44
C ILE A 481 13.54 -14.99 -1.52
N PRO A 482 14.67 -14.26 -1.46
CA PRO A 482 15.84 -14.68 -0.68
C PRO A 482 15.68 -14.36 0.82
N TYR A 483 14.60 -14.82 1.45
CA TYR A 483 14.36 -14.62 2.87
C TYR A 483 15.47 -15.18 3.76
N THR A 484 15.83 -14.41 4.79
CA THR A 484 16.83 -14.74 5.81
C THR A 484 16.36 -14.52 7.24
N ASN A 485 15.33 -13.69 7.44
CA ASN A 485 14.87 -13.26 8.77
C ASN A 485 13.48 -13.79 9.17
N LEU A 486 12.78 -14.50 8.28
CA LEU A 486 11.47 -15.05 8.60
C LEU A 486 11.51 -16.05 9.76
N ARG A 487 10.38 -16.20 10.45
CA ARG A 487 10.16 -17.28 11.40
C ARG A 487 10.46 -18.65 10.76
N PRO A 488 11.10 -19.58 11.48
CA PRO A 488 11.48 -20.89 10.92
C PRO A 488 10.29 -21.68 10.32
N GLU A 489 9.12 -21.61 10.96
CA GLU A 489 7.90 -22.25 10.46
C GLU A 489 7.43 -21.69 9.13
N LEU A 490 7.57 -20.39 8.87
CA LEU A 490 7.25 -19.79 7.57
C LEU A 490 8.24 -20.23 6.50
N LEU A 491 9.54 -20.24 6.81
CA LEU A 491 10.56 -20.73 5.89
C LEU A 491 10.31 -22.19 5.49
N ALA A 492 9.90 -23.04 6.42
CA ALA A 492 9.58 -24.43 6.16
C ALA A 492 8.35 -24.60 5.24
N THR A 493 7.40 -23.68 5.24
CA THR A 493 6.24 -23.72 4.34
C THR A 493 6.58 -23.27 2.91
N ILE A 494 7.55 -22.37 2.77
CA ILE A 494 8.00 -21.83 1.47
C ILE A 494 9.04 -22.75 0.82
N ARG A 495 9.96 -23.29 1.63
CA ARG A 495 11.04 -24.18 1.18
C ARG A 495 10.99 -25.46 2.02
N PRO A 496 10.06 -26.40 1.69
CA PRO A 496 10.02 -27.66 2.42
C PRO A 496 11.36 -28.37 2.26
N SER A 497 11.93 -28.84 3.40
CA SER A 497 13.19 -29.55 3.38
C SER A 497 13.07 -30.79 2.47
N THR A 498 13.97 -30.94 1.52
CA THR A 498 14.07 -32.15 0.67
C THR A 498 14.64 -33.33 1.44
N ASP A 499 14.96 -33.16 2.72
CA ASP A 499 15.52 -34.21 3.57
C ASP A 499 14.39 -34.99 4.25
N PRO A 500 14.17 -36.27 3.93
CA PRO A 500 13.08 -37.07 4.51
C PRO A 500 13.31 -37.46 5.96
N ASN A 501 14.36 -36.98 6.65
CA ASN A 501 14.69 -37.37 8.02
C ASN A 501 15.18 -36.18 8.87
N PRO A 502 14.28 -35.34 9.47
CA PRO A 502 14.70 -34.22 10.32
C PRO A 502 15.06 -34.64 11.76
N SER A 503 15.48 -35.89 12.02
CA SER A 503 15.85 -36.39 13.35
C SER A 503 17.17 -37.14 13.27
N GLN A 504 18.29 -36.40 13.29
CA GLN A 504 19.58 -36.88 13.79
C GLN A 504 20.30 -35.78 14.56
#